data_823c28494e17bc0cf2dcb68943a86f98
#
_entry.id   823c28494e17bc0cf2dcb68943a86f98
#
_cell.length_a   1.000
_cell.length_b   1.000
_cell.length_c   1.000
_cell.angle_alpha   90.00
_cell.angle_beta   90.00
_cell.angle_gamma   90.00
#
_symmetry.space_group_name_H-M   'P 1'
#
loop_
_entity.id
_entity.type
_entity.pdbx_description
1 polymer ?
#
loop_
_entity_poly.entity_id
_entity_poly.type
_entity_poly.pdbx_seq_one_letter_code
_entity_poly.pdbx_strand_id
1 'polypeptide(L)'
;MDIGILFSFRNPAFNRVPWTTTYADELDLTVAAEELGYDHVWLSEHHFVDDGYSPSLLPIAAAVAALTRSIRIGTYVMLLPLHNPVRVAEDAATVDVISGGRFDLGVGLGYRPGEFTGMGVPSAERGARFQEALPLIQRLLAGETVSLDGRFNQFQDVRITPPPAQRALPIWVGARGDRALERAAQLGCHLASIGAPGHRERYLAALAACGRRAEDHHIGQLAVVYVAETAAQAWRECGRAIHHVMHEYQAWAAESGDESGDALATMAVPAPEEFMAGRVAEVMGRPAMIGDPEQVYQGLRAFLEVTPATHLVLMMALPGVDPERTRNSMELFAREVMPRLKK
;
A
#
# COMPACT_ATOMS: atom_id res chain seq x y z
N MET A 1 -7.63 -9.01 -13.83
CA MET A 1 -7.29 -8.49 -12.50
C MET A 1 -5.78 -8.43 -12.39
N ASP A 2 -5.24 -7.28 -12.00
CA ASP A 2 -3.81 -7.09 -11.80
C ASP A 2 -3.41 -7.53 -10.39
N ILE A 3 -2.23 -8.14 -10.25
CA ILE A 3 -1.74 -8.68 -8.99
C ILE A 3 -0.35 -8.10 -8.71
N GLY A 4 -0.21 -7.41 -7.58
CA GLY A 4 1.05 -6.78 -7.18
C GLY A 4 1.46 -7.13 -5.76
N ILE A 5 2.71 -6.89 -5.43
CA ILE A 5 3.29 -7.16 -4.11
C ILE A 5 3.56 -5.83 -3.40
N LEU A 6 3.19 -5.78 -2.10
CA LEU A 6 3.49 -4.67 -1.21
C LEU A 6 4.83 -4.91 -0.52
N PHE A 7 5.75 -3.98 -0.67
CA PHE A 7 7.05 -3.95 -0.01
C PHE A 7 7.09 -2.83 1.02
N SER A 8 7.69 -3.09 2.16
CA SER A 8 7.72 -2.15 3.29
C SER A 8 9.12 -1.91 3.88
N PHE A 9 10.15 -2.56 3.37
CA PHE A 9 11.57 -2.36 3.73
C PHE A 9 11.82 -2.42 5.24
N ARG A 10 11.17 -3.33 5.94
CA ARG A 10 11.20 -3.45 7.40
C ARG A 10 12.27 -4.42 7.86
N ASN A 11 12.91 -4.07 8.98
CA ASN A 11 14.02 -4.82 9.59
C ASN A 11 13.77 -5.05 11.08
N PRO A 12 12.87 -5.96 11.44
CA PRO A 12 12.43 -6.15 12.82
C PRO A 12 13.54 -6.72 13.71
N ALA A 13 13.49 -6.36 15.01
CA ALA A 13 14.50 -6.73 15.98
C ALA A 13 14.76 -8.24 16.11
N PHE A 14 13.74 -9.07 15.84
CA PHE A 14 13.86 -10.53 15.98
C PHE A 14 14.70 -11.21 14.88
N ASN A 15 14.95 -10.52 13.76
CA ASN A 15 15.81 -11.00 12.67
C ASN A 15 16.57 -9.84 12.00
N ARG A 16 17.07 -8.90 12.82
CA ARG A 16 17.72 -7.69 12.34
C ARG A 16 19.04 -7.98 11.66
N VAL A 17 19.20 -7.45 10.45
CA VAL A 17 20.42 -7.43 9.65
C VAL A 17 20.89 -5.99 9.41
N PRO A 18 22.07 -5.73 8.83
CA PRO A 18 22.43 -4.37 8.42
C PRO A 18 21.39 -3.74 7.49
N TRP A 19 21.08 -2.46 7.67
CA TRP A 19 20.09 -1.75 6.82
C TRP A 19 20.41 -1.80 5.34
N THR A 20 21.69 -1.75 4.98
CA THR A 20 22.14 -1.91 3.59
C THR A 20 21.76 -3.26 3.00
N THR A 21 21.80 -4.33 3.80
CA THR A 21 21.36 -5.67 3.40
C THR A 21 19.85 -5.70 3.21
N THR A 22 19.07 -5.18 4.20
CA THR A 22 17.61 -5.12 4.09
C THR A 22 17.16 -4.43 2.80
N TYR A 23 17.75 -3.26 2.49
CA TYR A 23 17.37 -2.52 1.29
C TYR A 23 17.80 -3.21 0.00
N ALA A 24 18.98 -3.84 -0.02
CA ALA A 24 19.43 -4.61 -1.19
C ALA A 24 18.50 -5.80 -1.44
N ASP A 25 18.20 -6.59 -0.41
CA ASP A 25 17.35 -7.78 -0.50
C ASP A 25 15.92 -7.43 -0.97
N GLU A 26 15.33 -6.37 -0.39
CA GLU A 26 13.98 -5.92 -0.78
C GLU A 26 13.95 -5.40 -2.23
N LEU A 27 15.00 -4.67 -2.68
CA LEU A 27 15.11 -4.23 -4.07
C LEU A 27 15.26 -5.44 -5.02
N ASP A 28 16.07 -6.44 -4.67
CA ASP A 28 16.22 -7.66 -5.45
C ASP A 28 14.90 -8.45 -5.54
N LEU A 29 14.09 -8.45 -4.48
CA LEU A 29 12.74 -9.04 -4.51
C LEU A 29 11.78 -8.25 -5.41
N THR A 30 11.93 -6.92 -5.56
CA THR A 30 11.12 -6.16 -6.55
C THR A 30 11.48 -6.54 -7.99
N VAL A 31 12.75 -6.81 -8.28
CA VAL A 31 13.18 -7.32 -9.59
C VAL A 31 12.61 -8.73 -9.82
N ALA A 32 12.68 -9.59 -8.80
CA ALA A 32 12.07 -10.92 -8.88
C ALA A 32 10.56 -10.87 -9.14
N ALA A 33 9.84 -9.90 -8.57
CA ALA A 33 8.41 -9.72 -8.84
C ALA A 33 8.15 -9.46 -10.34
N GLU A 34 8.98 -8.64 -11.00
CA GLU A 34 8.89 -8.43 -12.44
C GLU A 34 9.16 -9.72 -13.23
N GLU A 35 10.25 -10.43 -12.91
CA GLU A 35 10.64 -11.69 -13.57
C GLU A 35 9.56 -12.77 -13.45
N LEU A 36 8.84 -12.79 -12.34
CA LEU A 36 7.76 -13.75 -12.04
C LEU A 36 6.41 -13.33 -12.65
N GLY A 37 6.31 -12.18 -13.31
CA GLY A 37 5.11 -11.73 -13.99
C GLY A 37 4.03 -11.12 -13.09
N TYR A 38 4.42 -10.57 -11.95
CA TYR A 38 3.54 -9.68 -11.19
C TYR A 38 3.34 -8.36 -11.93
N ASP A 39 2.18 -7.74 -11.75
CA ASP A 39 1.80 -6.54 -12.49
C ASP A 39 2.29 -5.26 -11.81
N HIS A 40 2.43 -5.25 -10.47
CA HIS A 40 2.79 -4.07 -9.68
C HIS A 40 3.74 -4.38 -8.53
N VAL A 41 4.64 -3.44 -8.25
CA VAL A 41 5.31 -3.21 -6.97
C VAL A 41 4.60 -2.07 -6.27
N TRP A 42 4.11 -2.31 -5.05
CA TRP A 42 3.49 -1.31 -4.19
C TRP A 42 4.39 -1.00 -3.00
N LEU A 43 4.47 0.25 -2.59
CA LEU A 43 5.28 0.72 -1.47
C LEU A 43 4.39 1.38 -0.42
N SER A 44 4.59 1.10 0.87
CA SER A 44 3.80 1.69 1.96
C SER A 44 4.67 2.47 2.94
N GLU A 45 4.11 3.54 3.53
CA GLU A 45 4.82 4.52 4.36
C GLU A 45 4.38 4.46 5.82
N HIS A 46 5.36 4.41 6.71
CA HIS A 46 5.23 4.76 8.12
C HIS A 46 6.52 5.43 8.63
N HIS A 47 6.40 6.21 9.70
CA HIS A 47 7.51 6.96 10.27
C HIS A 47 7.74 6.62 11.74
N PHE A 48 8.99 6.81 12.20
CA PHE A 48 9.38 6.71 13.62
C PHE A 48 9.01 5.36 14.23
N VAL A 49 9.20 4.28 13.46
CA VAL A 49 9.06 2.90 13.91
C VAL A 49 10.44 2.24 13.99
N ASP A 50 10.63 1.38 14.99
CA ASP A 50 11.94 0.78 15.28
C ASP A 50 12.47 -0.13 14.18
N ASP A 51 11.58 -0.73 13.41
CA ASP A 51 11.91 -1.60 12.29
C ASP A 51 12.03 -0.89 10.93
N GLY A 52 11.92 0.45 10.90
CA GLY A 52 12.26 1.30 9.76
C GLY A 52 11.30 1.31 8.58
N TYR A 53 10.07 0.97 8.76
CA TYR A 53 8.99 0.88 7.77
C TYR A 53 8.99 2.01 6.70
N SER A 54 9.69 1.81 5.56
CA SER A 54 9.78 2.66 4.35
C SER A 54 9.45 4.17 4.55
N PRO A 55 10.29 4.96 5.22
CA PRO A 55 9.93 6.35 5.54
C PRO A 55 10.03 7.30 4.34
N SER A 56 10.55 6.85 3.19
CA SER A 56 10.82 7.68 2.00
C SER A 56 10.47 6.92 0.72
N LEU A 57 9.18 6.95 0.33
CA LEU A 57 8.69 6.11 -0.76
C LEU A 57 9.21 6.50 -2.14
N LEU A 58 9.28 7.81 -2.48
CA LEU A 58 9.63 8.24 -3.83
C LEU A 58 11.10 7.97 -4.18
N PRO A 59 12.10 8.11 -3.27
CA PRO A 59 13.45 7.60 -3.50
C PRO A 59 13.51 6.09 -3.75
N ILE A 60 12.74 5.28 -2.99
CA ILE A 60 12.66 3.83 -3.19
C ILE A 60 12.01 3.52 -4.54
N ALA A 61 10.90 4.19 -4.89
CA ALA A 61 10.23 4.04 -6.17
C ALA A 61 11.15 4.36 -7.36
N ALA A 62 11.99 5.40 -7.24
CA ALA A 62 13.00 5.73 -8.25
C ALA A 62 14.05 4.63 -8.40
N ALA A 63 14.50 4.00 -7.30
CA ALA A 63 15.43 2.87 -7.34
C ALA A 63 14.78 1.66 -8.03
N VAL A 64 13.55 1.30 -7.67
CA VAL A 64 12.79 0.22 -8.33
C VAL A 64 12.60 0.53 -9.82
N ALA A 65 12.26 1.77 -10.18
CA ALA A 65 12.10 2.20 -11.57
C ALA A 65 13.36 2.02 -12.40
N ALA A 66 14.54 2.28 -11.82
CA ALA A 66 15.83 2.11 -12.49
C ALA A 66 16.24 0.65 -12.65
N LEU A 67 15.81 -0.24 -11.74
CA LEU A 67 16.14 -1.66 -11.74
C LEU A 67 15.21 -2.50 -12.61
N THR A 68 13.98 -2.04 -12.85
CA THR A 68 12.92 -2.76 -13.57
C THR A 68 12.63 -2.14 -14.94
N ARG A 69 11.88 -2.85 -15.81
CA ARG A 69 11.58 -2.42 -17.19
C ARG A 69 10.09 -2.35 -17.53
N SER A 70 9.27 -3.22 -16.96
CA SER A 70 7.88 -3.43 -17.36
C SER A 70 6.88 -3.34 -16.19
N ILE A 71 7.25 -3.80 -14.99
CA ILE A 71 6.38 -3.79 -13.81
C ILE A 71 5.99 -2.37 -13.45
N ARG A 72 4.72 -2.15 -13.10
CA ARG A 72 4.27 -0.86 -12.59
C ARG A 72 4.71 -0.67 -11.14
N ILE A 73 4.85 0.58 -10.72
CA ILE A 73 5.35 0.95 -9.40
C ILE A 73 4.35 1.93 -8.79
N GLY A 74 3.89 1.66 -7.59
CA GLY A 74 2.96 2.56 -6.93
C GLY A 74 3.21 2.72 -5.44
N THR A 75 2.62 3.75 -4.86
CA THR A 75 2.56 3.91 -3.41
C THR A 75 1.21 3.44 -2.86
N TYR A 76 1.21 2.69 -1.72
CA TYR A 76 -0.01 2.14 -1.12
C TYR A 76 0.01 2.28 0.42
N VAL A 77 0.01 3.50 0.99
CA VAL A 77 -0.08 4.82 0.38
C VAL A 77 0.91 5.78 1.03
N MET A 78 1.27 6.87 0.35
CA MET A 78 2.03 7.99 0.91
C MET A 78 1.15 8.84 1.84
N LEU A 79 1.68 9.29 2.97
CA LEU A 79 0.94 10.07 3.97
C LEU A 79 0.93 11.57 3.60
N LEU A 80 0.13 11.95 2.60
CA LEU A 80 0.16 13.25 1.95
C LEU A 80 0.15 14.46 2.91
N PRO A 81 -0.57 14.48 4.04
CA PRO A 81 -0.57 15.64 4.95
C PRO A 81 0.79 15.95 5.59
N LEU A 82 1.73 15.01 5.58
CA LEU A 82 3.08 15.15 6.12
C LEU A 82 4.08 15.76 5.12
N HIS A 83 3.67 15.92 3.85
CA HIS A 83 4.55 16.32 2.76
C HIS A 83 4.18 17.67 2.15
N ASN A 84 5.18 18.34 1.55
CA ASN A 84 4.94 19.52 0.71
C ASN A 84 4.35 19.07 -0.64
N PRO A 85 3.16 19.55 -1.04
CA PRO A 85 2.48 19.06 -2.24
C PRO A 85 3.19 19.38 -3.57
N VAL A 86 3.90 20.50 -3.65
CA VAL A 86 4.70 20.83 -4.83
C VAL A 86 5.84 19.83 -4.96
N ARG A 87 6.53 19.53 -3.85
CA ARG A 87 7.61 18.54 -3.84
C ARG A 87 7.12 17.14 -4.20
N VAL A 88 5.95 16.74 -3.70
CA VAL A 88 5.34 15.45 -4.08
C VAL A 88 5.05 15.40 -5.58
N ALA A 89 4.55 16.48 -6.17
CA ALA A 89 4.28 16.53 -7.61
C ALA A 89 5.57 16.45 -8.44
N GLU A 90 6.65 17.17 -8.05
CA GLU A 90 7.96 17.10 -8.71
C GLU A 90 8.57 15.69 -8.62
N ASP A 91 8.59 15.10 -7.43
CA ASP A 91 9.18 13.79 -7.19
C ASP A 91 8.37 12.69 -7.91
N ALA A 92 7.03 12.76 -7.89
CA ALA A 92 6.16 11.83 -8.62
C ALA A 92 6.38 11.91 -10.14
N ALA A 93 6.45 13.12 -10.70
CA ALA A 93 6.77 13.32 -12.12
C ALA A 93 8.17 12.79 -12.47
N THR A 94 9.14 12.99 -11.58
CA THR A 94 10.51 12.49 -11.77
C THR A 94 10.56 10.96 -11.79
N VAL A 95 9.89 10.30 -10.83
CA VAL A 95 9.78 8.82 -10.81
C VAL A 95 9.08 8.31 -12.06
N ASP A 96 8.02 8.99 -12.50
CA ASP A 96 7.29 8.63 -13.71
C ASP A 96 8.17 8.73 -14.97
N VAL A 97 8.98 9.76 -15.09
CA VAL A 97 9.96 9.89 -16.18
C VAL A 97 11.03 8.80 -16.12
N ILE A 98 11.62 8.52 -14.94
CA ILE A 98 12.63 7.46 -14.75
C ILE A 98 12.05 6.09 -15.13
N SER A 99 10.81 5.82 -14.73
CA SER A 99 10.11 4.56 -15.01
C SER A 99 9.62 4.44 -16.47
N GLY A 100 9.62 5.53 -17.24
CA GLY A 100 9.04 5.53 -18.60
C GLY A 100 7.51 5.43 -18.59
N GLY A 101 6.83 6.02 -17.59
CA GLY A 101 5.36 6.05 -17.51
C GLY A 101 4.74 4.86 -16.76
N ARG A 102 5.45 4.26 -15.81
CA ARG A 102 4.98 3.12 -15.02
C ARG A 102 4.61 3.46 -13.58
N PHE A 103 4.60 4.74 -13.19
CA PHE A 103 4.37 5.14 -11.81
C PHE A 103 2.88 5.43 -11.52
N ASP A 104 2.42 5.02 -10.34
CA ASP A 104 1.09 5.25 -9.76
C ASP A 104 1.24 5.95 -8.40
N LEU A 105 0.66 7.15 -8.23
CA LEU A 105 0.75 7.89 -6.98
C LEU A 105 -0.43 7.54 -6.06
N GLY A 106 -0.21 6.72 -5.05
CA GLY A 106 -1.20 6.45 -4.01
C GLY A 106 -0.98 7.33 -2.78
N VAL A 107 -2.02 8.01 -2.31
CA VAL A 107 -1.96 8.93 -1.17
C VAL A 107 -3.02 8.64 -0.13
N GLY A 108 -2.72 8.91 1.14
CA GLY A 108 -3.62 8.72 2.27
C GLY A 108 -3.51 9.80 3.32
N LEU A 109 -4.44 9.78 4.28
CA LEU A 109 -4.50 10.76 5.36
C LEU A 109 -3.47 10.52 6.46
N GLY A 110 -3.03 9.30 6.66
CA GLY A 110 -2.36 8.90 7.90
C GLY A 110 -3.33 8.82 9.09
N TYR A 111 -2.94 8.11 10.14
CA TYR A 111 -3.77 7.91 11.33
C TYR A 111 -2.98 7.89 12.64
N ARG A 112 -1.66 7.63 12.62
CA ARG A 112 -0.83 7.52 13.83
C ARG A 112 -0.44 8.90 14.37
N PRO A 113 -0.84 9.29 15.60
CA PRO A 113 -0.49 10.59 16.18
C PRO A 113 1.01 10.85 16.26
N GLY A 114 1.81 9.82 16.55
CA GLY A 114 3.27 9.91 16.64
C GLY A 114 3.94 10.37 15.35
N GLU A 115 3.42 9.98 14.17
CA GLU A 115 3.93 10.41 12.86
C GLU A 115 3.71 11.93 12.67
N PHE A 116 2.51 12.40 12.99
CA PHE A 116 2.18 13.82 12.90
C PHE A 116 3.01 14.66 13.86
N THR A 117 3.15 14.22 15.10
CA THR A 117 3.97 14.89 16.12
C THR A 117 5.44 14.95 15.68
N GLY A 118 6.00 13.85 15.22
CA GLY A 118 7.39 13.76 14.75
C GLY A 118 7.67 14.62 13.53
N MET A 119 6.68 14.82 12.65
CA MET A 119 6.78 15.70 11.48
C MET A 119 6.39 17.16 11.79
N GLY A 120 6.00 17.49 13.02
CA GLY A 120 5.58 18.85 13.38
C GLY A 120 4.26 19.29 12.76
N VAL A 121 3.40 18.34 12.38
CA VAL A 121 2.10 18.61 11.76
C VAL A 121 0.98 18.29 12.76
N PRO A 122 0.04 19.22 13.05
CA PRO A 122 -1.10 18.91 13.89
C PRO A 122 -2.01 17.84 13.25
N SER A 123 -2.21 16.71 13.92
CA SER A 123 -3.02 15.59 13.40
C SER A 123 -4.48 15.99 13.10
N ALA A 124 -5.04 16.94 13.85
CA ALA A 124 -6.37 17.49 13.60
C ALA A 124 -6.50 18.22 12.24
N GLU A 125 -5.39 18.67 11.66
CA GLU A 125 -5.37 19.36 10.37
C GLU A 125 -5.24 18.41 9.17
N ARG A 126 -4.98 17.09 9.40
CA ARG A 126 -4.67 16.14 8.32
C ARG A 126 -5.70 16.14 7.18
N GLY A 127 -6.99 16.19 7.53
CA GLY A 127 -8.06 16.20 6.54
C GLY A 127 -8.09 17.48 5.69
N ALA A 128 -7.90 18.64 6.31
CA ALA A 128 -7.87 19.92 5.62
C ALA A 128 -6.61 20.08 4.75
N ARG A 129 -5.45 19.65 5.26
CA ARG A 129 -4.19 19.61 4.48
C ARG A 129 -4.32 18.72 3.24
N PHE A 130 -4.89 17.55 3.38
CA PHE A 130 -5.14 16.62 2.27
C PHE A 130 -6.07 17.24 1.21
N GLN A 131 -7.16 17.89 1.65
CA GLN A 131 -8.13 18.54 0.76
C GLN A 131 -7.54 19.70 -0.03
N GLU A 132 -6.58 20.43 0.55
CA GLU A 132 -5.87 21.49 -0.15
C GLU A 132 -4.79 20.93 -1.09
N ALA A 133 -4.05 19.92 -0.64
CA ALA A 133 -2.88 19.39 -1.35
C ALA A 133 -3.22 18.58 -2.59
N LEU A 134 -4.21 17.66 -2.52
CA LEU A 134 -4.43 16.71 -3.61
C LEU A 134 -4.91 17.35 -4.91
N PRO A 135 -5.89 18.30 -4.92
CA PRO A 135 -6.26 19.00 -6.15
C PRO A 135 -5.11 19.80 -6.76
N LEU A 136 -4.23 20.36 -5.92
CA LEU A 136 -3.05 21.05 -6.35
C LEU A 136 -2.07 20.12 -7.08
N ILE A 137 -1.78 18.95 -6.50
CA ILE A 137 -0.93 17.93 -7.12
C ILE A 137 -1.50 17.54 -8.48
N GLN A 138 -2.81 17.29 -8.58
CA GLN A 138 -3.48 16.94 -9.84
C GLN A 138 -3.25 18.00 -10.92
N ARG A 139 -3.39 19.28 -10.59
CA ARG A 139 -3.18 20.40 -11.51
C ARG A 139 -1.71 20.54 -11.93
N LEU A 140 -0.78 20.40 -11.00
CA LEU A 140 0.66 20.44 -11.29
C LEU A 140 1.08 19.28 -12.21
N LEU A 141 0.61 18.04 -11.92
CA LEU A 141 0.87 16.87 -12.76
C LEU A 141 0.22 16.97 -14.14
N ALA A 142 -0.88 17.71 -14.28
CA ALA A 142 -1.49 18.05 -15.57
C ALA A 142 -0.72 19.14 -16.35
N GLY A 143 0.36 19.68 -15.79
CA GLY A 143 1.22 20.68 -16.45
C GLY A 143 0.70 22.13 -16.33
N GLU A 144 -0.25 22.39 -15.44
CA GLU A 144 -0.76 23.72 -15.19
C GLU A 144 0.29 24.59 -14.46
N THR A 145 0.23 25.91 -14.70
CA THR A 145 0.83 26.93 -13.83
C THR A 145 -0.17 27.29 -12.75
N VAL A 146 0.19 27.10 -11.47
CA VAL A 146 -0.74 27.23 -10.35
C VAL A 146 -0.28 28.29 -9.38
N SER A 147 -1.19 29.20 -9.01
CA SER A 147 -1.07 30.07 -7.84
C SER A 147 -2.08 29.60 -6.79
N LEU A 148 -1.70 29.61 -5.53
CA LEU A 148 -2.55 29.25 -4.40
C LEU A 148 -2.26 30.17 -3.22
N ASP A 149 -3.30 30.79 -2.69
CA ASP A 149 -3.30 31.47 -1.38
C ASP A 149 -4.15 30.61 -0.41
N GLY A 150 -3.61 29.46 -0.05
CA GLY A 150 -4.27 28.48 0.79
C GLY A 150 -3.97 28.67 2.27
N ARG A 151 -4.64 27.89 3.09
CA ARG A 151 -4.41 27.89 4.55
C ARG A 151 -3.04 27.31 4.91
N PHE A 152 -2.60 26.30 4.21
CA PHE A 152 -1.37 25.53 4.52
C PHE A 152 -0.28 25.75 3.48
N ASN A 153 -0.64 26.13 2.27
CA ASN A 153 0.29 26.30 1.15
C ASN A 153 0.04 27.62 0.45
N GLN A 154 1.09 28.42 0.28
CA GLN A 154 1.03 29.71 -0.40
C GLN A 154 2.18 29.79 -1.41
N PHE A 155 1.84 29.96 -2.69
CA PHE A 155 2.80 30.14 -3.78
C PHE A 155 2.14 30.81 -4.99
N GLN A 156 2.99 31.34 -5.87
CA GLN A 156 2.57 32.08 -7.03
C GLN A 156 3.29 31.54 -8.27
N ASP A 157 2.49 31.31 -9.34
CA ASP A 157 2.97 30.93 -10.68
C ASP A 157 3.91 29.72 -10.71
N VAL A 158 3.61 28.69 -9.89
CA VAL A 158 4.39 27.46 -9.83
C VAL A 158 3.96 26.50 -10.94
N ARG A 159 4.94 26.00 -11.67
CA ARG A 159 4.82 24.93 -12.67
C ARG A 159 5.95 23.95 -12.48
N ILE A 160 5.64 22.65 -12.47
CA ILE A 160 6.68 21.61 -12.37
C ILE A 160 7.30 21.30 -13.73
N THR A 161 8.60 20.99 -13.74
CA THR A 161 9.36 20.57 -14.92
C THR A 161 10.46 19.61 -14.47
N PRO A 162 10.60 18.40 -15.09
CA PRO A 162 9.82 17.91 -16.23
C PRO A 162 8.37 17.55 -15.86
N PRO A 163 7.43 17.53 -16.82
CA PRO A 163 6.11 16.96 -16.61
C PRO A 163 6.20 15.41 -16.54
N PRO A 164 5.20 14.72 -16.03
CA PRO A 164 5.13 13.26 -16.09
C PRO A 164 5.26 12.73 -17.53
N ALA A 165 5.79 11.53 -17.70
CA ALA A 165 5.80 10.82 -18.98
C ALA A 165 4.39 10.37 -19.39
N GLN A 166 3.57 10.00 -18.40
CA GLN A 166 2.15 9.68 -18.59
C GLN A 166 1.34 10.96 -18.84
N ARG A 167 0.43 10.93 -19.82
CA ARG A 167 -0.49 12.06 -20.07
C ARG A 167 -1.39 12.36 -18.87
N ALA A 168 -1.78 11.31 -18.13
CA ALA A 168 -2.54 11.39 -16.90
C ALA A 168 -1.93 10.37 -15.93
N LEU A 169 -1.13 10.84 -14.98
CA LEU A 169 -0.54 9.99 -13.96
C LEU A 169 -1.65 9.46 -13.04
N PRO A 170 -1.81 8.14 -12.89
CA PRO A 170 -2.85 7.57 -12.05
C PRO A 170 -2.66 7.95 -10.58
N ILE A 171 -3.74 8.41 -9.95
CA ILE A 171 -3.75 8.74 -8.52
C ILE A 171 -4.72 7.82 -7.78
N TRP A 172 -4.22 7.21 -6.72
CA TRP A 172 -4.97 6.34 -5.82
C TRP A 172 -5.17 7.01 -4.46
N VAL A 173 -6.33 6.82 -3.86
CA VAL A 173 -6.62 7.37 -2.54
C VAL A 173 -6.91 6.24 -1.55
N GLY A 174 -6.13 6.20 -0.47
CA GLY A 174 -6.42 5.37 0.69
C GLY A 174 -7.63 5.89 1.45
N ALA A 175 -8.73 5.13 1.47
CA ALA A 175 -9.96 5.54 2.11
C ALA A 175 -10.49 4.44 3.04
N ARG A 176 -10.88 4.82 4.28
CA ARG A 176 -11.49 3.93 5.27
C ARG A 176 -12.96 4.25 5.54
N GLY A 177 -13.35 5.51 5.54
CA GLY A 177 -14.71 5.96 5.85
C GLY A 177 -15.40 6.62 4.67
N ASP A 178 -16.72 6.80 4.75
CA ASP A 178 -17.58 7.29 3.67
C ASP A 178 -17.11 8.64 3.09
N ARG A 179 -16.75 9.61 3.94
CA ARG A 179 -16.23 10.90 3.49
C ARG A 179 -14.92 10.78 2.66
N ALA A 180 -14.10 9.77 2.95
CA ALA A 180 -12.87 9.55 2.20
C ALA A 180 -13.17 8.87 0.85
N LEU A 181 -14.12 7.94 0.81
CA LEU A 181 -14.62 7.32 -0.43
C LEU A 181 -15.26 8.34 -1.36
N GLU A 182 -16.15 9.20 -0.82
CA GLU A 182 -16.77 10.30 -1.56
C GLU A 182 -15.71 11.26 -2.14
N ARG A 183 -14.71 11.63 -1.34
CA ARG A 183 -13.61 12.49 -1.79
C ARG A 183 -12.80 11.86 -2.93
N ALA A 184 -12.45 10.59 -2.81
CA ALA A 184 -11.75 9.87 -3.87
C ALA A 184 -12.56 9.90 -5.18
N ALA A 185 -13.86 9.64 -5.10
CA ALA A 185 -14.77 9.69 -6.24
C ALA A 185 -14.88 11.11 -6.83
N GLN A 186 -15.06 12.14 -6.01
CA GLN A 186 -15.16 13.55 -6.43
C GLN A 186 -13.91 13.98 -7.20
N LEU A 187 -12.73 13.59 -6.72
CA LEU A 187 -11.45 13.95 -7.34
C LEU A 187 -11.07 13.02 -8.51
N GLY A 188 -11.88 12.00 -8.81
CA GLY A 188 -11.61 11.05 -9.89
C GLY A 188 -10.40 10.17 -9.66
N CYS A 189 -10.07 9.89 -8.41
CA CYS A 189 -8.95 9.04 -8.03
C CYS A 189 -9.39 7.57 -7.90
N HIS A 190 -8.48 6.65 -8.19
CA HIS A 190 -8.67 5.22 -7.91
C HIS A 190 -8.75 4.95 -6.40
N LEU A 191 -9.32 3.83 -5.99
CA LEU A 191 -9.46 3.44 -4.59
C LEU A 191 -8.36 2.47 -4.15
N ALA A 192 -7.54 2.88 -3.18
CA ALA A 192 -6.66 2.00 -2.43
C ALA A 192 -7.37 1.54 -1.14
N SER A 193 -7.92 0.33 -1.14
CA SER A 193 -8.66 -0.22 0.00
C SER A 193 -7.81 -1.25 0.75
N ILE A 194 -8.02 -1.30 2.06
CA ILE A 194 -7.47 -2.38 2.90
C ILE A 194 -8.33 -3.65 2.87
N GLY A 195 -9.31 -3.76 1.96
CA GLY A 195 -10.19 -4.90 1.81
C GLY A 195 -11.41 -4.90 2.76
N ALA A 196 -11.91 -3.75 3.19
CA ALA A 196 -13.10 -3.71 4.03
C ALA A 196 -14.38 -3.98 3.22
N PRO A 197 -15.28 -4.85 3.73
CA PRO A 197 -16.56 -5.13 3.07
C PRO A 197 -17.38 -3.86 2.82
N GLY A 198 -18.04 -3.77 1.67
CA GLY A 198 -18.89 -2.66 1.29
C GLY A 198 -18.15 -1.39 0.82
N HIS A 199 -16.81 -1.32 0.90
CA HIS A 199 -16.06 -0.16 0.41
C HIS A 199 -16.23 0.03 -1.09
N ARG A 200 -16.22 -1.06 -1.85
CA ARG A 200 -16.41 -1.03 -3.30
C ARG A 200 -17.78 -0.42 -3.66
N GLU A 201 -18.84 -0.94 -3.07
CA GLU A 201 -20.22 -0.52 -3.37
C GLU A 201 -20.43 0.96 -3.04
N ARG A 202 -19.94 1.42 -1.89
CA ARG A 202 -20.00 2.83 -1.49
C ARG A 202 -19.18 3.73 -2.42
N TYR A 203 -17.98 3.29 -2.80
CA TYR A 203 -17.14 4.03 -3.75
C TYR A 203 -17.80 4.12 -5.14
N LEU A 204 -18.35 3.03 -5.65
CA LEU A 204 -19.08 3.02 -6.94
C LEU A 204 -20.32 3.91 -6.91
N ALA A 205 -21.07 3.91 -5.81
CA ALA A 205 -22.20 4.80 -5.61
C ALA A 205 -21.75 6.28 -5.61
N ALA A 206 -20.62 6.59 -4.97
CA ALA A 206 -20.04 7.94 -4.94
C ALA A 206 -19.56 8.37 -6.34
N LEU A 207 -18.96 7.48 -7.14
CA LEU A 207 -18.59 7.76 -8.53
C LEU A 207 -19.83 8.10 -9.37
N ALA A 208 -20.89 7.28 -9.26
CA ALA A 208 -22.14 7.51 -9.98
C ALA A 208 -22.78 8.84 -9.60
N ALA A 209 -22.77 9.22 -8.32
CA ALA A 209 -23.26 10.51 -7.84
C ALA A 209 -22.47 11.70 -8.40
N CYS A 210 -21.20 11.49 -8.76
CA CYS A 210 -20.34 12.49 -9.44
C CYS A 210 -20.41 12.42 -10.98
N GLY A 211 -21.26 11.57 -11.55
CA GLY A 211 -21.37 11.38 -13.00
C GLY A 211 -20.14 10.69 -13.63
N ARG A 212 -19.37 9.94 -12.84
CA ARG A 212 -18.18 9.21 -13.31
C ARG A 212 -18.51 7.76 -13.60
N ARG A 213 -17.82 7.18 -14.58
CA ARG A 213 -18.01 5.81 -14.99
C ARG A 213 -17.17 4.89 -14.12
N ALA A 214 -17.75 3.79 -13.66
CA ALA A 214 -17.07 2.80 -12.81
C ALA A 214 -15.88 2.13 -13.50
N GLU A 215 -16.01 1.87 -14.81
CA GLU A 215 -14.98 1.23 -15.64
C GLU A 215 -13.71 2.04 -15.84
N ASP A 216 -13.75 3.36 -15.61
CA ASP A 216 -12.59 4.24 -15.70
C ASP A 216 -11.80 4.28 -14.37
N HIS A 217 -12.27 3.54 -13.35
CA HIS A 217 -11.69 3.59 -12.02
C HIS A 217 -11.30 2.20 -11.51
N HIS A 218 -10.12 2.13 -10.92
CA HIS A 218 -9.57 0.92 -10.33
C HIS A 218 -9.83 0.85 -8.83
N ILE A 219 -9.90 -0.38 -8.31
CA ILE A 219 -10.07 -0.67 -6.89
C ILE A 219 -9.02 -1.70 -6.49
N GLY A 220 -8.09 -1.27 -5.63
CA GLY A 220 -7.11 -2.14 -5.01
C GLY A 220 -7.64 -2.73 -3.70
N GLN A 221 -7.37 -4.01 -3.46
CA GLN A 221 -7.67 -4.67 -2.19
C GLN A 221 -6.42 -5.32 -1.62
N LEU A 222 -6.08 -4.97 -0.36
CA LEU A 222 -4.92 -5.51 0.34
C LEU A 222 -5.26 -6.85 0.99
N ALA A 223 -4.39 -7.84 0.78
CA ALA A 223 -4.48 -9.16 1.39
C ALA A 223 -3.11 -9.61 1.96
N VAL A 224 -3.09 -10.19 3.15
CA VAL A 224 -1.88 -10.81 3.73
C VAL A 224 -1.82 -12.26 3.25
N VAL A 225 -0.75 -12.61 2.56
CA VAL A 225 -0.61 -13.91 1.88
C VAL A 225 0.78 -14.48 2.09
N TYR A 226 0.87 -15.79 2.32
CA TYR A 226 2.12 -16.52 2.25
C TYR A 226 1.88 -17.94 1.77
N VAL A 227 2.68 -18.42 0.81
CA VAL A 227 2.52 -19.73 0.20
C VAL A 227 3.78 -20.56 0.40
N ALA A 228 3.64 -21.81 0.83
CA ALA A 228 4.71 -22.82 0.83
C ALA A 228 4.15 -24.17 0.37
N GLU A 229 5.00 -25.18 0.23
CA GLU A 229 4.56 -26.52 -0.23
C GLU A 229 3.52 -27.16 0.73
N THR A 230 3.53 -26.78 2.00
CA THR A 230 2.55 -27.21 3.00
C THR A 230 2.17 -26.06 3.93
N ALA A 231 0.95 -26.09 4.47
CA ALA A 231 0.49 -25.10 5.45
C ALA A 231 1.40 -25.04 6.69
N ALA A 232 1.86 -26.19 7.18
CA ALA A 232 2.76 -26.26 8.32
C ALA A 232 4.11 -25.57 8.03
N GLN A 233 4.63 -25.68 6.81
CA GLN A 233 5.83 -24.97 6.39
C GLN A 233 5.57 -23.47 6.30
N ALA A 234 4.49 -23.05 5.64
CA ALA A 234 4.12 -21.64 5.50
C ALA A 234 4.10 -20.93 6.87
N TRP A 235 3.39 -21.50 7.84
CA TRP A 235 3.30 -20.93 9.18
C TRP A 235 4.64 -20.91 9.95
N ARG A 236 5.46 -21.95 9.81
CA ARG A 236 6.81 -21.95 10.42
C ARG A 236 7.71 -20.85 9.85
N GLU A 237 7.56 -20.54 8.55
CA GLU A 237 8.39 -19.55 7.87
C GLU A 237 7.91 -18.13 8.17
N CYS A 238 6.61 -17.85 8.12
CA CYS A 238 6.08 -16.50 8.21
C CYS A 238 5.37 -16.15 9.54
N GLY A 239 5.06 -17.14 10.39
CA GLY A 239 4.22 -16.91 11.58
C GLY A 239 4.74 -15.84 12.53
N ARG A 240 6.06 -15.78 12.75
CA ARG A 240 6.68 -14.74 13.59
C ARG A 240 6.56 -13.34 12.97
N ALA A 241 6.71 -13.25 11.65
CA ALA A 241 6.56 -12.00 10.91
C ALA A 241 5.11 -11.50 10.95
N ILE A 242 4.14 -12.39 10.76
CA ILE A 242 2.71 -12.04 10.85
C ILE A 242 2.34 -11.60 12.26
N HIS A 243 2.81 -12.30 13.30
CA HIS A 243 2.64 -11.85 14.69
C HIS A 243 3.17 -10.43 14.88
N HIS A 244 4.40 -10.14 14.42
CA HIS A 244 4.99 -8.80 14.49
C HIS A 244 4.11 -7.76 13.81
N VAL A 245 3.68 -8.00 12.57
CA VAL A 245 2.78 -7.11 11.83
C VAL A 245 1.47 -6.86 12.60
N MET A 246 0.82 -7.91 13.10
CA MET A 246 -0.43 -7.77 13.84
C MET A 246 -0.25 -6.99 15.14
N HIS A 247 0.81 -7.27 15.89
CA HIS A 247 1.13 -6.58 17.15
C HIS A 247 1.37 -5.07 16.92
N GLU A 248 2.16 -4.71 15.90
CA GLU A 248 2.45 -3.32 15.57
C GLU A 248 1.18 -2.57 15.14
N TYR A 249 0.40 -3.14 14.20
CA TYR A 249 -0.83 -2.48 13.75
C TYR A 249 -1.89 -2.38 14.85
N GLN A 250 -1.98 -3.36 15.75
CA GLN A 250 -2.84 -3.28 16.93
C GLN A 250 -2.41 -2.15 17.87
N ALA A 251 -1.11 -2.04 18.17
CA ALA A 251 -0.56 -0.98 19.00
C ALA A 251 -0.84 0.41 18.38
N TRP A 252 -0.66 0.56 17.06
CA TRP A 252 -0.93 1.81 16.35
C TRP A 252 -2.42 2.16 16.28
N ALA A 253 -3.29 1.16 16.13
CA ALA A 253 -4.73 1.37 16.20
C ALA A 253 -5.17 1.84 17.59
N ALA A 254 -4.58 1.25 18.66
CA ALA A 254 -4.84 1.67 20.03
C ALA A 254 -4.30 3.10 20.32
N GLU A 255 -3.12 3.45 19.78
CA GLU A 255 -2.53 4.81 19.90
C GLU A 255 -3.41 5.87 19.19
N SER A 256 -4.03 5.52 18.08
CA SER A 256 -4.81 6.47 17.27
C SER A 256 -6.07 6.97 17.97
N GLY A 257 -6.58 6.27 18.97
CA GLY A 257 -7.83 6.62 19.68
C GLY A 257 -9.02 6.78 18.74
N ASP A 258 -8.95 6.13 17.58
CA ASP A 258 -9.89 6.35 16.49
C ASP A 258 -11.30 5.91 16.93
N GLU A 259 -12.21 6.88 17.03
CA GLU A 259 -13.63 6.69 17.33
C GLU A 259 -14.35 5.82 16.27
N SER A 260 -13.65 5.46 15.17
CA SER A 260 -14.20 4.61 14.10
C SER A 260 -14.48 3.16 14.51
N GLY A 261 -14.20 2.79 15.78
CA GLY A 261 -14.45 1.43 16.28
C GLY A 261 -13.59 0.38 15.58
N ASP A 262 -12.33 0.68 15.28
CA ASP A 262 -11.43 -0.27 14.64
C ASP A 262 -11.30 -1.51 15.53
N ALA A 263 -11.90 -2.61 15.11
CA ALA A 263 -11.85 -3.89 15.82
C ALA A 263 -10.40 -4.35 16.09
N LEU A 264 -9.45 -3.85 15.31
CA LEU A 264 -8.03 -4.13 15.47
C LEU A 264 -7.47 -3.58 16.78
N ALA A 265 -7.93 -2.39 17.23
CA ALA A 265 -7.46 -1.76 18.47
C ALA A 265 -7.75 -2.59 19.73
N THR A 266 -8.82 -3.37 19.71
CA THR A 266 -9.29 -4.20 20.84
C THR A 266 -9.04 -5.70 20.66
N MET A 267 -8.53 -6.11 19.50
CA MET A 267 -8.27 -7.51 19.18
C MET A 267 -7.08 -8.03 20.00
N ALA A 268 -7.26 -9.14 20.71
CA ALA A 268 -6.13 -9.81 21.34
C ALA A 268 -5.25 -10.48 20.28
N VAL A 269 -3.97 -10.10 20.20
CA VAL A 269 -3.01 -10.78 19.34
C VAL A 269 -2.52 -12.04 20.07
N PRO A 270 -2.74 -13.25 19.50
CA PRO A 270 -2.24 -14.49 20.09
C PRO A 270 -0.71 -14.50 20.26
N ALA A 271 -0.18 -15.38 21.10
CA ALA A 271 1.27 -15.50 21.28
C ALA A 271 1.96 -15.96 19.97
N PRO A 272 3.24 -15.59 19.75
CA PRO A 272 3.98 -15.92 18.52
C PRO A 272 3.98 -17.42 18.19
N GLU A 273 3.99 -18.28 19.20
CA GLU A 273 3.99 -19.75 19.09
C GLU A 273 2.69 -20.27 18.43
N GLU A 274 1.56 -19.58 18.65
CA GLU A 274 0.28 -19.91 18.02
C GLU A 274 0.33 -19.67 16.51
N PHE A 275 0.96 -18.57 16.08
CA PHE A 275 1.19 -18.31 14.66
C PHE A 275 2.13 -19.33 14.04
N MET A 276 3.28 -19.57 14.65
CA MET A 276 4.26 -20.56 14.14
C MET A 276 3.70 -21.98 14.07
N ALA A 277 2.74 -22.31 14.93
CA ALA A 277 2.05 -23.59 14.93
C ALA A 277 0.84 -23.67 13.98
N GLY A 278 0.48 -22.56 13.29
CA GLY A 278 -0.66 -22.49 12.39
C GLY A 278 -2.03 -22.61 13.09
N ARG A 279 -2.10 -22.21 14.37
CA ARG A 279 -3.35 -22.26 15.15
C ARG A 279 -4.15 -20.94 15.09
N VAL A 280 -3.77 -20.02 14.22
CA VAL A 280 -4.43 -18.73 14.01
C VAL A 280 -5.31 -18.83 12.77
N ALA A 281 -6.62 -18.65 12.96
CA ALA A 281 -7.59 -18.75 11.88
C ALA A 281 -7.73 -17.42 11.10
N GLU A 282 -7.42 -16.29 11.75
CA GLU A 282 -7.60 -14.96 11.17
C GLU A 282 -6.32 -14.11 11.28
N VAL A 283 -6.03 -13.35 10.24
CA VAL A 283 -4.97 -12.35 10.19
C VAL A 283 -5.58 -11.01 9.80
N MET A 284 -5.33 -9.97 10.60
CA MET A 284 -5.91 -8.63 10.39
C MET A 284 -7.45 -8.64 10.28
N GLY A 285 -8.12 -9.47 11.11
CA GLY A 285 -9.58 -9.60 11.14
C GLY A 285 -10.18 -10.31 9.93
N ARG A 286 -9.42 -11.17 9.25
CA ARG A 286 -9.85 -11.92 8.07
C ARG A 286 -9.32 -13.35 8.11
N PRO A 287 -9.99 -14.29 7.44
CA PRO A 287 -9.44 -15.64 7.28
C PRO A 287 -8.00 -15.62 6.78
N ALA A 288 -7.13 -16.37 7.42
CA ALA A 288 -5.72 -16.41 7.07
C ALA A 288 -5.53 -17.04 5.67
N MET A 289 -4.86 -16.31 4.79
CA MET A 289 -4.49 -16.78 3.44
C MET A 289 -3.03 -17.25 3.44
N ILE A 290 -2.71 -18.12 4.40
CA ILE A 290 -1.40 -18.68 4.66
C ILE A 290 -1.50 -20.20 4.56
N GLY A 291 -0.73 -20.82 3.66
CA GLY A 291 -0.85 -22.26 3.49
C GLY A 291 -0.20 -22.81 2.23
N ASP A 292 -0.68 -23.97 1.79
CA ASP A 292 -0.34 -24.49 0.48
C ASP A 292 -1.08 -23.73 -0.65
N PRO A 293 -0.71 -23.94 -1.93
CA PRO A 293 -1.30 -23.23 -3.05
C PRO A 293 -2.83 -23.33 -3.15
N GLU A 294 -3.40 -24.50 -2.81
CA GLU A 294 -4.86 -24.68 -2.88
C GLU A 294 -5.58 -23.90 -1.78
N GLN A 295 -5.08 -23.97 -0.55
CA GLN A 295 -5.65 -23.20 0.57
C GLN A 295 -5.61 -21.71 0.31
N VAL A 296 -4.48 -21.18 -0.18
CA VAL A 296 -4.33 -19.76 -0.50
C VAL A 296 -5.23 -19.36 -1.66
N TYR A 297 -5.35 -20.15 -2.69
CA TYR A 297 -6.27 -19.87 -3.80
C TYR A 297 -7.73 -19.82 -3.33
N GLN A 298 -8.18 -20.78 -2.54
CA GLN A 298 -9.54 -20.81 -2.03
C GLN A 298 -9.81 -19.62 -1.09
N GLY A 299 -8.84 -19.29 -0.23
CA GLY A 299 -8.93 -18.11 0.65
C GLY A 299 -9.05 -16.80 -0.14
N LEU A 300 -8.22 -16.61 -1.16
CA LEU A 300 -8.28 -15.42 -2.02
C LEU A 300 -9.56 -15.35 -2.85
N ARG A 301 -10.06 -16.47 -3.33
CA ARG A 301 -11.37 -16.51 -4.01
C ARG A 301 -12.49 -16.03 -3.09
N ALA A 302 -12.59 -16.63 -1.91
CA ALA A 302 -13.59 -16.23 -0.93
C ALA A 302 -13.45 -14.76 -0.52
N PHE A 303 -12.22 -14.27 -0.36
CA PHE A 303 -11.95 -12.85 -0.09
C PHE A 303 -12.45 -11.94 -1.23
N LEU A 304 -12.17 -12.29 -2.48
CA LEU A 304 -12.56 -11.50 -3.65
C LEU A 304 -14.08 -11.58 -3.94
N GLU A 305 -14.79 -12.62 -3.49
CA GLU A 305 -16.24 -12.69 -3.56
C GLU A 305 -16.91 -11.61 -2.66
N VAL A 306 -16.30 -11.32 -1.50
CA VAL A 306 -16.82 -10.31 -0.54
C VAL A 306 -16.22 -8.91 -0.79
N THR A 307 -15.02 -8.86 -1.39
CA THR A 307 -14.28 -7.62 -1.68
C THR A 307 -13.77 -7.60 -3.12
N PRO A 308 -14.67 -7.51 -4.11
CA PRO A 308 -14.25 -7.53 -5.52
C PRO A 308 -13.28 -6.39 -5.85
N ALA A 309 -12.23 -6.71 -6.63
CA ALA A 309 -11.13 -5.82 -6.95
C ALA A 309 -10.77 -5.84 -8.43
N THR A 310 -10.17 -4.75 -8.92
CA THR A 310 -9.43 -4.71 -10.18
C THR A 310 -7.96 -5.02 -9.97
N HIS A 311 -7.45 -4.72 -8.75
CA HIS A 311 -6.06 -4.91 -8.34
C HIS A 311 -6.00 -5.62 -6.99
N LEU A 312 -5.29 -6.73 -6.93
CA LEU A 312 -4.99 -7.45 -5.71
C LEU A 312 -3.58 -7.07 -5.24
N VAL A 313 -3.49 -6.49 -4.05
CA VAL A 313 -2.24 -6.05 -3.42
C VAL A 313 -1.86 -7.07 -2.35
N LEU A 314 -0.78 -7.79 -2.56
CA LEU A 314 -0.34 -8.87 -1.69
C LEU A 314 0.73 -8.38 -0.70
N MET A 315 0.43 -8.41 0.58
CA MET A 315 1.45 -8.31 1.63
C MET A 315 2.05 -9.70 1.83
N MET A 316 3.05 -10.05 1.03
CA MET A 316 3.75 -11.33 1.09
C MET A 316 5.26 -11.20 1.29
N ALA A 317 5.85 -10.04 1.02
CA ALA A 317 7.18 -9.66 1.50
C ALA A 317 7.06 -9.25 2.98
N LEU A 318 7.00 -10.26 3.86
CA LEU A 318 6.72 -10.08 5.27
C LEU A 318 8.01 -9.73 6.05
N PRO A 319 7.97 -8.78 7.01
CA PRO A 319 9.16 -8.28 7.68
C PRO A 319 9.92 -9.36 8.45
N GLY A 320 11.23 -9.47 8.19
CA GLY A 320 12.11 -10.42 8.87
C GLY A 320 11.97 -11.88 8.42
N VAL A 321 11.19 -12.17 7.40
CA VAL A 321 11.28 -13.45 6.69
C VAL A 321 12.53 -13.43 5.82
N ASP A 322 13.23 -14.55 5.78
CA ASP A 322 14.41 -14.73 4.94
C ASP A 322 14.09 -14.41 3.47
N PRO A 323 14.92 -13.60 2.75
CA PRO A 323 14.63 -13.20 1.38
C PRO A 323 14.48 -14.36 0.39
N GLU A 324 15.24 -15.46 0.57
CA GLU A 324 15.12 -16.67 -0.27
C GLU A 324 13.76 -17.34 -0.05
N ARG A 325 13.30 -17.43 1.20
CA ARG A 325 11.95 -17.99 1.50
C ARG A 325 10.84 -17.09 0.95
N THR A 326 11.00 -15.79 1.02
CA THR A 326 10.07 -14.82 0.41
C THR A 326 10.02 -15.02 -1.10
N ARG A 327 11.17 -15.13 -1.77
CA ARG A 327 11.28 -15.44 -3.20
C ARG A 327 10.59 -16.77 -3.55
N ASN A 328 10.85 -17.84 -2.80
CA ASN A 328 10.22 -19.14 -3.02
C ASN A 328 8.69 -19.08 -2.90
N SER A 329 8.18 -18.31 -1.93
CA SER A 329 6.73 -18.07 -1.78
C SER A 329 6.16 -17.29 -2.98
N MET A 330 6.87 -16.27 -3.47
CA MET A 330 6.48 -15.50 -4.67
C MET A 330 6.46 -16.41 -5.92
N GLU A 331 7.47 -17.22 -6.11
CA GLU A 331 7.57 -18.17 -7.24
C GLU A 331 6.44 -19.19 -7.22
N LEU A 332 6.18 -19.79 -6.04
CA LEU A 332 5.12 -20.78 -5.88
C LEU A 332 3.74 -20.16 -6.14
N PHE A 333 3.51 -18.94 -5.63
CA PHE A 333 2.28 -18.20 -5.90
C PHE A 333 2.12 -17.87 -7.39
N ALA A 334 3.18 -17.38 -8.03
CA ALA A 334 3.17 -17.04 -9.46
C ALA A 334 2.88 -18.25 -10.35
N ARG A 335 3.40 -19.43 -9.98
CA ARG A 335 3.22 -20.67 -10.73
C ARG A 335 1.86 -21.31 -10.51
N GLU A 336 1.39 -21.40 -9.26
CA GLU A 336 0.26 -22.27 -8.89
C GLU A 336 -1.05 -21.49 -8.60
N VAL A 337 -0.97 -20.24 -8.13
CA VAL A 337 -2.14 -19.46 -7.68
C VAL A 337 -2.51 -18.37 -8.66
N MET A 338 -1.55 -17.54 -9.05
CA MET A 338 -1.79 -16.36 -9.91
C MET A 338 -2.50 -16.69 -11.23
N PRO A 339 -2.13 -17.74 -12.00
CA PRO A 339 -2.80 -18.04 -13.26
C PRO A 339 -4.28 -18.44 -13.10
N ARG A 340 -4.64 -18.94 -11.92
CA ARG A 340 -6.02 -19.35 -11.60
C ARG A 340 -6.89 -18.14 -11.21
N LEU A 341 -6.29 -17.10 -10.63
CA LEU A 341 -6.96 -15.84 -10.26
C LEU A 341 -7.13 -14.90 -11.46
N LYS A 342 -6.23 -14.96 -12.45
CA LYS A 342 -6.29 -14.14 -13.68
C LYS A 342 -7.26 -14.69 -14.74
N LYS A 343 -7.77 -15.91 -14.58
CA LYS A 343 -8.81 -16.49 -15.45
C LYS A 343 -10.18 -15.94 -15.11
#